data_4a6c37af92a7b24df4f8d1f7b7346631
#
_entry.id   4a6c37af92a7b24df4f8d1f7b7346631
#
_cell.length_a   1.000
_cell.length_b   1.000
_cell.length_c   1.000
_cell.angle_alpha   90.00
_cell.angle_beta   90.00
_cell.angle_gamma   90.00
#
_symmetry.space_group_name_H-M   'P 1'
#
loop_
_entity.id
_entity.type
_entity.pdbx_description
1 polymer ?
#
loop_
_entity_poly.entity_id
_entity_poly.type
_entity_poly.pdbx_seq_one_letter_code
_entity_poly.pdbx_strand_id
1 'polypeptide(L)'
;MIEKILIANRGEIAVRIIRACREMGILTVAVYSEADKEALHTQLADEAVCIGPAPSAQSYLSMENILSATLTSGADAIHPGFGFLSENSRFAELCEKCGIIFIGPSSSVIQKLGNKSIARQTMEAANVPVIPGCSECIYEADHGKRIAGEVGYPVMIKAALGGGGKGMRTAYSEEEFESAFLTAQSEAKNAFGDDAMYIEHFIEHPRHIEFQILADKHGNVVHLGERDCSIQRNHQKLIEESPSSALNPKLRKAMGEAAVRAAKAAGYTNAGTIEFLLEKSGAFYFMEMNTRIQVEHPVTEWVTGIDLIKEQIRIADGEKLKVSQEDISLNGHAIECRINAEDPAKNFRPSPGTITDVYLPGGKGVRIDTAIYSGYTVPSYYDSMLAKLIVHAKSREEAILKMRSALGEVIIEGIQTNVDYQYDILHHPDFVSGNTDIEFIETMENQ
;
A
#
# COMPACT_ATOMS: atom_id res chain seq x y z
N MET A 1 8.24 9.58 -26.38
CA MET A 1 8.12 8.10 -26.30
C MET A 1 9.21 7.63 -25.35
N ILE A 2 8.85 6.87 -24.33
CA ILE A 2 9.80 6.34 -23.34
C ILE A 2 10.48 5.11 -23.96
N GLU A 3 11.81 5.14 -24.09
CA GLU A 3 12.60 4.05 -24.65
C GLU A 3 13.45 3.32 -23.58
N LYS A 4 13.81 4.03 -22.50
CA LYS A 4 14.59 3.47 -21.40
C LYS A 4 14.10 3.97 -20.03
N ILE A 5 13.87 3.05 -19.09
CA ILE A 5 13.39 3.35 -17.74
C ILE A 5 14.43 2.94 -16.70
N LEU A 6 14.80 3.87 -15.81
CA LEU A 6 15.52 3.53 -14.58
C LEU A 6 14.50 3.13 -13.50
N ILE A 7 14.75 2.02 -12.82
CA ILE A 7 13.90 1.48 -11.77
C ILE A 7 14.52 1.85 -10.41
N ALA A 8 13.93 2.87 -9.76
CA ALA A 8 14.41 3.40 -8.48
C ALA A 8 13.86 2.58 -7.30
N ASN A 9 14.02 1.27 -7.38
CA ASN A 9 13.55 0.32 -6.36
C ASN A 9 14.36 -0.97 -6.42
N ARG A 10 14.00 -1.95 -5.57
CA ARG A 10 14.65 -3.24 -5.42
C ARG A 10 13.62 -4.38 -5.26
N GLY A 11 14.13 -5.60 -5.14
CA GLY A 11 13.30 -6.75 -4.79
C GLY A 11 12.26 -7.11 -5.84
N GLU A 12 11.13 -7.64 -5.40
CA GLU A 12 10.10 -8.17 -6.29
C GLU A 12 9.50 -7.11 -7.20
N ILE A 13 9.30 -5.88 -6.69
CA ILE A 13 8.70 -4.81 -7.50
C ILE A 13 9.63 -4.36 -8.61
N ALA A 14 10.94 -4.32 -8.38
CA ALA A 14 11.91 -4.02 -9.44
C ALA A 14 11.87 -5.11 -10.54
N VAL A 15 11.81 -6.38 -10.15
CA VAL A 15 11.63 -7.51 -11.10
C VAL A 15 10.32 -7.39 -11.86
N ARG A 16 9.21 -7.03 -11.18
CA ARG A 16 7.89 -6.84 -11.79
C ARG A 16 7.92 -5.73 -12.85
N ILE A 17 8.56 -4.60 -12.55
CA ILE A 17 8.69 -3.48 -13.48
C ILE A 17 9.58 -3.87 -14.67
N ILE A 18 10.72 -4.54 -14.45
CA ILE A 18 11.60 -5.02 -15.52
C ILE A 18 10.83 -5.91 -16.50
N ARG A 19 10.02 -6.86 -15.99
CA ARG A 19 9.20 -7.75 -16.81
C ARG A 19 8.21 -6.96 -17.68
N ALA A 20 7.51 -5.98 -17.10
CA ALA A 20 6.57 -5.13 -17.85
C ALA A 20 7.30 -4.32 -18.94
N CYS A 21 8.44 -3.70 -18.63
CA CYS A 21 9.25 -2.97 -19.59
C CYS A 21 9.69 -3.85 -20.77
N ARG A 22 10.21 -5.05 -20.48
CA ARG A 22 10.60 -6.02 -21.51
C ARG A 22 9.47 -6.41 -22.44
N GLU A 23 8.28 -6.65 -21.88
CA GLU A 23 7.08 -6.96 -22.67
C GLU A 23 6.58 -5.78 -23.51
N MET A 24 6.97 -4.56 -23.15
CA MET A 24 6.71 -3.33 -23.91
C MET A 24 7.83 -2.96 -24.88
N GLY A 25 8.95 -3.69 -24.88
CA GLY A 25 10.13 -3.38 -25.70
C GLY A 25 10.93 -2.19 -25.18
N ILE A 26 10.84 -1.87 -23.89
CA ILE A 26 11.52 -0.74 -23.25
C ILE A 26 12.75 -1.25 -22.50
N LEU A 27 13.90 -0.60 -22.70
CA LEU A 27 15.14 -0.90 -22.00
C LEU A 27 15.06 -0.54 -20.50
N THR A 28 15.82 -1.26 -19.68
CA THR A 28 15.76 -1.13 -18.22
C THR A 28 17.13 -0.88 -17.60
N VAL A 29 17.18 0.04 -16.64
CA VAL A 29 18.33 0.28 -15.77
C VAL A 29 17.93 -0.04 -14.34
N ALA A 30 18.49 -1.08 -13.74
CA ALA A 30 18.33 -1.36 -12.33
C ALA A 30 19.33 -0.54 -11.52
N VAL A 31 18.87 0.06 -10.39
CA VAL A 31 19.80 0.56 -9.39
C VAL A 31 19.93 -0.45 -8.25
N TYR A 32 21.10 -0.48 -7.61
CA TYR A 32 21.33 -1.37 -6.48
C TYR A 32 22.32 -0.77 -5.47
N SER A 33 22.14 -1.11 -4.20
CA SER A 33 23.14 -0.89 -3.17
C SER A 33 24.18 -2.03 -3.18
N GLU A 34 25.32 -1.85 -2.54
CA GLU A 34 26.33 -2.90 -2.42
C GLU A 34 25.77 -4.23 -1.86
N ALA A 35 24.76 -4.17 -0.97
CA ALA A 35 24.11 -5.36 -0.42
C ALA A 35 23.25 -6.13 -1.44
N ASP A 36 22.77 -5.45 -2.49
CA ASP A 36 21.91 -6.04 -3.52
C ASP A 36 22.67 -6.35 -4.82
N LYS A 37 24.00 -6.36 -4.82
CA LYS A 37 24.81 -6.61 -6.00
C LYS A 37 24.41 -7.88 -6.76
N GLU A 38 24.09 -8.94 -6.03
CA GLU A 38 23.69 -10.24 -6.58
C GLU A 38 22.16 -10.42 -6.65
N ALA A 39 21.38 -9.37 -6.36
CA ALA A 39 19.92 -9.46 -6.38
C ALA A 39 19.39 -9.70 -7.80
N LEU A 40 18.25 -10.41 -7.91
CA LEU A 40 17.70 -10.84 -9.20
C LEU A 40 17.41 -9.67 -10.15
N HIS A 41 16.96 -8.52 -9.65
CA HIS A 41 16.66 -7.36 -10.49
C HIS A 41 17.90 -6.81 -11.20
N THR A 42 19.10 -6.91 -10.59
CA THR A 42 20.35 -6.49 -11.24
C THR A 42 20.76 -7.42 -12.37
N GLN A 43 20.42 -8.70 -12.27
CA GLN A 43 20.73 -9.72 -13.28
C GLN A 43 19.73 -9.69 -14.45
N LEU A 44 18.50 -9.24 -14.21
CA LEU A 44 17.44 -9.20 -15.22
C LEU A 44 17.42 -7.91 -16.02
N ALA A 45 17.82 -6.78 -15.48
CA ALA A 45 17.84 -5.50 -16.21
C ALA A 45 18.88 -5.50 -17.34
N ASP A 46 18.68 -4.63 -18.32
CA ASP A 46 19.64 -4.46 -19.43
C ASP A 46 20.93 -3.81 -18.94
N GLU A 47 20.83 -2.89 -17.99
CA GLU A 47 21.94 -2.24 -17.30
C GLU A 47 21.71 -2.25 -15.78
N ALA A 48 22.79 -2.24 -15.00
CA ALA A 48 22.72 -2.15 -13.54
C ALA A 48 23.77 -1.18 -13.00
N VAL A 49 23.35 -0.26 -12.11
CA VAL A 49 24.19 0.81 -11.55
C VAL A 49 24.20 0.75 -10.04
N CYS A 50 25.38 0.64 -9.44
CA CYS A 50 25.53 0.75 -7.98
C CYS A 50 25.34 2.20 -7.55
N ILE A 51 24.41 2.42 -6.60
CA ILE A 51 24.06 3.76 -6.10
C ILE A 51 24.53 4.03 -4.67
N GLY A 52 25.35 3.15 -4.10
CA GLY A 52 25.97 3.38 -2.80
C GLY A 52 25.99 2.15 -1.89
N PRO A 53 26.39 2.34 -0.63
CA PRO A 53 26.50 1.27 0.35
C PRO A 53 25.13 0.72 0.79
N ALA A 54 25.14 -0.35 1.59
CA ALA A 54 23.94 -1.06 2.01
C ALA A 54 22.84 -0.22 2.69
N PRO A 55 23.12 0.74 3.59
CA PRO A 55 22.06 1.53 4.22
C PRO A 55 21.23 2.32 3.19
N SER A 56 19.91 2.22 3.26
CA SER A 56 18.99 2.85 2.32
C SER A 56 19.15 4.38 2.25
N ALA A 57 19.46 5.04 3.36
CA ALA A 57 19.71 6.48 3.41
C ALA A 57 20.89 6.94 2.51
N GLN A 58 21.84 6.04 2.22
CA GLN A 58 23.02 6.32 1.40
C GLN A 58 22.93 5.69 0.00
N SER A 59 21.82 5.05 -0.33
CA SER A 59 21.57 4.37 -1.60
C SER A 59 20.17 4.67 -2.14
N TYR A 60 19.17 3.84 -1.86
CA TYR A 60 17.81 3.95 -2.39
C TYR A 60 17.04 5.22 -1.99
N LEU A 61 17.47 5.93 -0.94
CA LEU A 61 16.93 7.24 -0.52
C LEU A 61 17.84 8.42 -0.95
N SER A 62 18.97 8.16 -1.62
CA SER A 62 19.85 9.20 -2.16
C SER A 62 19.31 9.67 -3.51
N MET A 63 18.59 10.80 -3.49
CA MET A 63 18.05 11.41 -4.72
C MET A 63 19.15 11.74 -5.73
N GLU A 64 20.29 12.24 -5.25
CA GLU A 64 21.44 12.63 -6.08
C GLU A 64 22.05 11.43 -6.81
N ASN A 65 22.23 10.31 -6.11
CA ASN A 65 22.80 9.10 -6.71
C ASN A 65 21.86 8.49 -7.76
N ILE A 66 20.55 8.47 -7.49
CA ILE A 66 19.55 7.96 -8.43
C ILE A 66 19.45 8.86 -9.67
N LEU A 67 19.40 10.19 -9.50
CA LEU A 67 19.38 11.14 -10.61
C LEU A 67 20.67 11.06 -11.46
N SER A 68 21.83 10.95 -10.79
CA SER A 68 23.11 10.76 -11.48
C SER A 68 23.12 9.47 -12.31
N ALA A 69 22.65 8.35 -11.74
CA ALA A 69 22.51 7.08 -12.46
C ALA A 69 21.56 7.20 -13.66
N THR A 70 20.45 7.94 -13.50
CA THR A 70 19.49 8.19 -14.60
C THR A 70 20.13 8.96 -15.75
N LEU A 71 20.80 10.06 -15.44
CA LEU A 71 21.43 10.91 -16.45
C LEU A 71 22.59 10.20 -17.14
N THR A 72 23.40 9.45 -16.41
CA THR A 72 24.57 8.75 -16.99
C THR A 72 24.19 7.54 -17.83
N SER A 73 23.10 6.86 -17.50
CA SER A 73 22.56 5.75 -18.30
C SER A 73 21.74 6.21 -19.50
N GLY A 74 21.37 7.50 -19.55
CA GLY A 74 20.49 8.05 -20.58
C GLY A 74 19.07 7.52 -20.51
N ALA A 75 18.55 7.21 -19.32
CA ALA A 75 17.16 6.81 -19.14
C ALA A 75 16.22 8.01 -19.26
N ASP A 76 15.10 7.84 -19.96
CA ASP A 76 14.09 8.88 -20.21
C ASP A 76 13.19 9.10 -18.99
N ALA A 77 12.99 8.04 -18.22
CA ALA A 77 12.02 8.01 -17.13
C ALA A 77 12.54 7.24 -15.92
N ILE A 78 11.95 7.54 -14.76
CA ILE A 78 12.17 6.81 -13.51
C ILE A 78 10.85 6.18 -13.07
N HIS A 79 10.86 4.85 -12.82
CA HIS A 79 9.77 4.18 -12.13
C HIS A 79 10.15 3.97 -10.66
N PRO A 80 9.47 4.62 -9.72
CA PRO A 80 9.84 4.54 -8.31
C PRO A 80 9.31 3.29 -7.60
N GLY A 81 8.39 2.52 -8.20
CA GLY A 81 7.69 1.42 -7.54
C GLY A 81 6.87 1.88 -6.34
N PHE A 82 7.05 1.23 -5.19
CA PHE A 82 6.48 1.61 -3.90
C PHE A 82 7.56 1.71 -2.82
N GLY A 83 7.30 2.43 -1.73
CA GLY A 83 8.31 2.72 -0.69
C GLY A 83 9.41 3.67 -1.18
N PHE A 84 10.51 3.76 -0.44
CA PHE A 84 11.63 4.65 -0.72
C PHE A 84 11.22 6.06 -1.15
N LEU A 85 11.49 6.44 -2.40
CA LEU A 85 11.22 7.79 -2.93
C LEU A 85 9.90 7.91 -3.71
N SER A 86 9.08 6.86 -3.75
CA SER A 86 7.85 6.84 -4.58
C SER A 86 6.83 7.92 -4.21
N GLU A 87 6.77 8.34 -2.94
CA GLU A 87 5.88 9.39 -2.44
C GLU A 87 6.64 10.64 -1.99
N ASN A 88 7.88 10.81 -2.48
CA ASN A 88 8.70 11.97 -2.16
C ASN A 88 8.49 13.09 -3.19
N SER A 89 7.75 14.14 -2.80
CA SER A 89 7.43 15.28 -3.68
C SER A 89 8.67 16.02 -4.18
N ARG A 90 9.72 16.13 -3.35
CA ARG A 90 10.98 16.78 -3.74
C ARG A 90 11.72 15.96 -4.79
N PHE A 91 11.71 14.64 -4.69
CA PHE A 91 12.31 13.77 -5.72
C PHE A 91 11.59 13.90 -7.06
N ALA A 92 10.24 13.85 -7.04
CA ALA A 92 9.44 14.07 -8.24
C ALA A 92 9.72 15.45 -8.87
N GLU A 93 9.80 16.51 -8.05
CA GLU A 93 10.15 17.86 -8.52
C GLU A 93 11.55 17.92 -9.15
N LEU A 94 12.53 17.23 -8.56
CA LEU A 94 13.88 17.16 -9.12
C LEU A 94 13.91 16.43 -10.46
N CYS A 95 13.16 15.34 -10.61
CA CYS A 95 13.00 14.66 -11.90
C CYS A 95 12.44 15.63 -12.95
N GLU A 96 11.33 16.33 -12.63
CA GLU A 96 10.71 17.32 -13.52
C GLU A 96 11.72 18.41 -13.95
N LYS A 97 12.50 18.96 -13.01
CA LYS A 97 13.53 19.98 -13.28
C LYS A 97 14.68 19.47 -14.13
N CYS A 98 15.00 18.18 -14.04
CA CYS A 98 16.04 17.54 -14.85
C CYS A 98 15.52 17.08 -16.22
N GLY A 99 14.25 17.27 -16.55
CA GLY A 99 13.63 16.79 -17.77
C GLY A 99 13.43 15.27 -17.81
N ILE A 100 13.44 14.61 -16.65
CA ILE A 100 13.22 13.16 -16.48
C ILE A 100 11.75 12.92 -16.20
N ILE A 101 11.12 11.98 -16.89
CA ILE A 101 9.72 11.59 -16.65
C ILE A 101 9.64 10.79 -15.34
N PHE A 102 8.97 11.33 -14.34
CA PHE A 102 8.60 10.58 -13.14
C PHE A 102 7.34 9.77 -13.41
N ILE A 103 7.41 8.43 -13.32
CA ILE A 103 6.25 7.55 -13.56
C ILE A 103 5.40 7.52 -12.28
N GLY A 104 4.47 8.43 -12.21
CA GLY A 104 3.61 8.72 -11.06
C GLY A 104 2.89 10.06 -11.23
N PRO A 105 2.23 10.56 -10.17
CA PRO A 105 1.61 11.88 -10.18
C PRO A 105 2.67 13.00 -10.11
N SER A 106 2.24 14.24 -10.33
CA SER A 106 3.13 15.41 -10.22
C SER A 106 3.59 15.65 -8.78
N SER A 107 4.73 16.31 -8.64
CA SER A 107 5.29 16.69 -7.32
C SER A 107 4.30 17.48 -6.45
N SER A 108 3.53 18.37 -7.04
CA SER A 108 2.51 19.18 -6.36
C SER A 108 1.35 18.32 -5.81
N VAL A 109 0.94 17.29 -6.53
CA VAL A 109 -0.12 16.35 -6.09
C VAL A 109 0.39 15.47 -4.95
N ILE A 110 1.62 14.97 -5.03
CA ILE A 110 2.25 14.20 -3.94
C ILE A 110 2.32 15.05 -2.68
N GLN A 111 2.78 16.29 -2.79
CA GLN A 111 2.88 17.22 -1.65
C GLN A 111 1.52 17.52 -1.03
N LYS A 112 0.51 17.79 -1.87
CA LYS A 112 -0.87 18.10 -1.44
C LYS A 112 -1.48 16.94 -0.66
N LEU A 113 -1.37 15.72 -1.19
CA LEU A 113 -1.98 14.53 -0.60
C LEU A 113 -1.17 13.95 0.58
N GLY A 114 0.13 14.20 0.63
CA GLY A 114 0.97 13.88 1.78
C GLY A 114 0.68 14.72 3.03
N ASN A 115 0.00 15.86 2.87
CA ASN A 115 -0.47 16.67 4.00
C ASN A 115 -1.89 16.25 4.39
N LYS A 116 -2.04 15.56 5.53
CA LYS A 116 -3.32 14.99 5.99
C LYS A 116 -4.44 16.02 6.11
N SER A 117 -4.13 17.24 6.59
CA SER A 117 -5.13 18.31 6.71
C SER A 117 -5.62 18.80 5.34
N ILE A 118 -4.69 19.05 4.42
CA ILE A 118 -5.03 19.47 3.04
C ILE A 118 -5.76 18.36 2.29
N ALA A 119 -5.33 17.11 2.45
CA ALA A 119 -6.00 15.96 1.87
C ALA A 119 -7.46 15.88 2.36
N ARG A 120 -7.68 15.93 3.70
CA ARG A 120 -9.01 15.93 4.30
C ARG A 120 -9.89 17.05 3.75
N GLN A 121 -9.44 18.30 3.77
CA GLN A 121 -10.19 19.46 3.22
C GLN A 121 -10.53 19.27 1.74
N THR A 122 -9.60 18.71 0.95
CA THR A 122 -9.83 18.41 -0.46
C THR A 122 -10.95 17.37 -0.63
N MET A 123 -11.00 16.35 0.22
CA MET A 123 -12.01 15.31 0.19
C MET A 123 -13.38 15.82 0.63
N GLU A 124 -13.44 16.61 1.70
CA GLU A 124 -14.67 17.25 2.16
C GLU A 124 -15.29 18.16 1.07
N ALA A 125 -14.46 18.99 0.43
CA ALA A 125 -14.89 19.85 -0.68
C ALA A 125 -15.40 19.06 -1.90
N ALA A 126 -14.94 17.82 -2.08
CA ALA A 126 -15.36 16.91 -3.15
C ALA A 126 -16.56 16.01 -2.75
N ASN A 127 -17.17 16.22 -1.61
CA ASN A 127 -18.23 15.37 -1.05
C ASN A 127 -17.80 13.88 -0.96
N VAL A 128 -16.54 13.65 -0.59
CA VAL A 128 -16.02 12.32 -0.20
C VAL A 128 -16.20 12.21 1.31
N PRO A 129 -16.85 11.16 1.81
CA PRO A 129 -17.02 10.99 3.25
C PRO A 129 -15.67 10.95 3.98
N VAL A 130 -15.50 11.75 5.01
CA VAL A 130 -14.34 11.74 5.90
C VAL A 130 -14.79 11.41 7.32
N ILE A 131 -13.90 10.89 8.14
CA ILE A 131 -14.24 10.55 9.54
C ILE A 131 -14.76 11.80 10.23
N PRO A 132 -15.98 11.80 10.82
CA PRO A 132 -16.48 12.95 11.56
C PRO A 132 -15.51 13.36 12.66
N GLY A 133 -15.25 14.65 12.81
CA GLY A 133 -14.27 15.14 13.79
C GLY A 133 -14.06 16.63 13.71
N CYS A 134 -13.20 17.16 14.59
CA CYS A 134 -12.89 18.57 14.60
C CYS A 134 -11.85 18.92 13.51
N SER A 135 -11.96 20.15 13.02
CA SER A 135 -11.01 20.74 12.08
C SER A 135 -9.97 21.63 12.76
N GLU A 136 -10.12 21.88 14.05
CA GLU A 136 -9.26 22.77 14.85
C GLU A 136 -8.45 22.01 15.89
N CYS A 137 -7.32 22.58 16.28
CA CYS A 137 -6.52 22.07 17.38
C CYS A 137 -7.17 22.38 18.72
N ILE A 138 -7.21 21.42 19.62
CA ILE A 138 -7.84 21.49 20.94
C ILE A 138 -6.71 21.43 21.99
N TYR A 139 -6.71 22.35 22.93
CA TYR A 139 -5.74 22.43 24.02
C TYR A 139 -6.35 22.21 25.40
N GLU A 140 -7.68 22.36 25.54
CA GLU A 140 -8.39 22.27 26.80
C GLU A 140 -9.39 21.13 26.80
N ALA A 141 -9.41 20.34 27.88
CA ALA A 141 -10.25 19.16 28.01
C ALA A 141 -11.76 19.49 27.94
N ASP A 142 -12.20 20.59 28.57
CA ASP A 142 -13.61 21.02 28.54
C ASP A 142 -14.08 21.38 27.12
N HIS A 143 -13.21 22.03 26.32
CA HIS A 143 -13.49 22.31 24.92
C HIS A 143 -13.57 21.03 24.11
N GLY A 144 -12.60 20.13 24.33
CA GLY A 144 -12.59 18.81 23.69
C GLY A 144 -13.81 17.97 24.02
N LYS A 145 -14.25 17.95 25.27
CA LYS A 145 -15.42 17.23 25.74
C LYS A 145 -16.71 17.67 25.03
N ARG A 146 -16.88 18.96 24.81
CA ARG A 146 -18.02 19.50 24.06
C ARG A 146 -17.99 19.04 22.61
N ILE A 147 -16.82 19.13 21.94
CA ILE A 147 -16.65 18.65 20.58
C ILE A 147 -16.90 17.14 20.48
N ALA A 148 -16.39 16.35 21.43
CA ALA A 148 -16.66 14.91 21.47
C ALA A 148 -18.16 14.59 21.57
N GLY A 149 -18.92 15.39 22.34
CA GLY A 149 -20.39 15.28 22.40
C GLY A 149 -21.07 15.62 21.07
N GLU A 150 -20.55 16.55 20.29
CA GLU A 150 -21.06 16.89 18.97
C GLU A 150 -20.71 15.83 17.90
N VAL A 151 -19.50 15.24 17.99
CA VAL A 151 -19.03 14.15 17.10
C VAL A 151 -19.77 12.85 17.39
N GLY A 152 -20.09 12.60 18.65
CA GLY A 152 -20.71 11.36 19.14
C GLY A 152 -19.66 10.32 19.58
N TYR A 153 -19.86 9.78 20.80
CA TYR A 153 -19.02 8.70 21.33
C TYR A 153 -19.30 7.36 20.65
N PRO A 154 -18.27 6.49 20.53
CA PRO A 154 -16.89 6.66 21.00
C PRO A 154 -16.07 7.62 20.12
N VAL A 155 -15.09 8.30 20.74
CA VAL A 155 -14.20 9.22 20.04
C VAL A 155 -12.73 8.82 20.21
N MET A 156 -11.94 9.09 19.18
CA MET A 156 -10.48 8.99 19.20
C MET A 156 -9.89 10.38 19.42
N ILE A 157 -9.09 10.52 20.47
CA ILE A 157 -8.29 11.71 20.77
C ILE A 157 -6.90 11.49 20.22
N LYS A 158 -6.40 12.39 19.37
CA LYS A 158 -5.12 12.25 18.67
C LYS A 158 -4.26 13.49 18.83
N ALA A 159 -2.94 13.31 18.98
CA ALA A 159 -1.99 14.41 18.88
C ALA A 159 -2.01 15.04 17.47
N ALA A 160 -1.92 16.37 17.39
CA ALA A 160 -1.84 17.10 16.13
C ALA A 160 -0.54 16.81 15.38
N LEU A 161 0.57 16.72 16.10
CA LEU A 161 1.85 16.26 15.61
C LEU A 161 2.10 14.85 16.13
N GLY A 162 2.43 13.90 15.26
CA GLY A 162 2.81 12.56 15.71
C GLY A 162 2.45 11.43 14.76
N GLY A 163 2.95 10.25 15.11
CA GLY A 163 2.75 8.98 14.43
C GLY A 163 3.08 7.80 15.34
N GLY A 164 2.82 6.57 14.90
CA GLY A 164 3.17 5.37 15.64
C GLY A 164 2.34 5.11 16.91
N GLY A 165 1.10 5.65 16.99
CA GLY A 165 0.17 5.37 18.09
C GLY A 165 0.43 6.13 19.40
N LYS A 166 1.46 6.98 19.49
CA LYS A 166 1.72 7.82 20.66
C LYS A 166 0.83 9.07 20.65
N GLY A 167 0.34 9.45 21.84
CA GLY A 167 -0.60 10.57 21.98
C GLY A 167 -1.98 10.27 21.38
N MET A 168 -2.41 9.01 21.42
CA MET A 168 -3.72 8.58 20.96
C MET A 168 -4.45 7.82 22.09
N ARG A 169 -5.71 8.19 22.33
CA ARG A 169 -6.58 7.49 23.32
C ARG A 169 -8.01 7.48 22.81
N THR A 170 -8.70 6.37 23.04
CA THR A 170 -10.13 6.26 22.81
C THR A 170 -10.88 6.63 24.10
N ALA A 171 -11.98 7.36 23.97
CA ALA A 171 -12.94 7.59 25.02
C ALA A 171 -14.31 7.05 24.57
N TYR A 172 -14.86 6.13 25.33
CA TYR A 172 -16.14 5.48 25.00
C TYR A 172 -17.35 6.24 25.56
N SER A 173 -17.11 7.11 26.51
CA SER A 173 -18.17 7.91 27.14
C SER A 173 -17.64 9.29 27.54
N GLU A 174 -18.57 10.18 27.90
CA GLU A 174 -18.27 11.52 28.40
C GLU A 174 -17.48 11.50 29.73
N GLU A 175 -17.71 10.51 30.54
CA GLU A 175 -17.04 10.33 31.86
C GLU A 175 -15.55 9.95 31.66
N GLU A 176 -15.23 9.17 30.62
CA GLU A 176 -13.87 8.74 30.34
C GLU A 176 -13.04 9.82 29.62
N PHE A 177 -13.70 10.78 28.94
CA PHE A 177 -13.07 11.70 28.01
C PHE A 177 -11.94 12.52 28.63
N GLU A 178 -12.17 13.15 29.80
CA GLU A 178 -11.18 14.03 30.41
C GLU A 178 -9.88 13.31 30.76
N SER A 179 -9.99 12.11 31.36
CA SER A 179 -8.81 11.28 31.68
C SER A 179 -8.05 10.85 30.45
N ALA A 180 -8.76 10.42 29.40
CA ALA A 180 -8.19 10.01 28.12
C ALA A 180 -7.48 11.19 27.43
N PHE A 181 -8.12 12.39 27.42
CA PHE A 181 -7.58 13.60 26.83
C PHE A 181 -6.28 14.04 27.48
N LEU A 182 -6.27 14.18 28.81
CA LEU A 182 -5.10 14.62 29.57
C LEU A 182 -3.93 13.63 29.44
N THR A 183 -4.22 12.34 29.39
CA THR A 183 -3.21 11.29 29.17
C THR A 183 -2.59 11.41 27.78
N ALA A 184 -3.42 11.48 26.73
CA ALA A 184 -2.95 11.63 25.35
C ALA A 184 -2.18 12.93 25.16
N GLN A 185 -2.63 14.04 25.74
CA GLN A 185 -1.98 15.35 25.68
C GLN A 185 -0.60 15.34 26.34
N SER A 186 -0.49 14.73 27.53
CA SER A 186 0.80 14.58 28.22
C SER A 186 1.80 13.74 27.41
N GLU A 187 1.34 12.66 26.81
CA GLU A 187 2.18 11.84 25.92
C GLU A 187 2.63 12.62 24.67
N ALA A 188 1.72 13.38 24.05
CA ALA A 188 2.01 14.21 22.90
C ALA A 188 3.07 15.26 23.20
N LYS A 189 2.91 15.96 24.33
CA LYS A 189 3.87 16.98 24.80
C LYS A 189 5.25 16.39 25.05
N ASN A 190 5.30 15.22 25.69
CA ASN A 190 6.58 14.56 26.00
C ASN A 190 7.27 13.98 24.74
N ALA A 191 6.50 13.46 23.79
CA ALA A 191 7.03 12.79 22.61
C ALA A 191 7.34 13.74 21.45
N PHE A 192 6.54 14.80 21.28
CA PHE A 192 6.56 15.66 20.09
C PHE A 192 6.79 17.14 20.41
N GLY A 193 6.77 17.53 21.70
CA GLY A 193 6.93 18.92 22.14
C GLY A 193 5.71 19.80 21.92
N ASP A 194 4.59 19.25 21.45
CA ASP A 194 3.33 19.95 21.20
C ASP A 194 2.18 19.20 21.90
N ASP A 195 1.26 19.94 22.50
CA ASP A 195 0.10 19.42 23.23
C ASP A 195 -1.23 19.70 22.53
N ALA A 196 -1.19 20.11 21.26
CA ALA A 196 -2.38 20.24 20.42
C ALA A 196 -3.00 18.88 20.12
N MET A 197 -4.30 18.76 20.35
CA MET A 197 -5.06 17.52 20.14
C MET A 197 -6.13 17.70 19.06
N TYR A 198 -6.51 16.60 18.41
CA TYR A 198 -7.69 16.47 17.56
C TYR A 198 -8.63 15.42 18.12
N ILE A 199 -9.93 15.55 17.80
CA ILE A 199 -10.97 14.59 18.17
C ILE A 199 -11.64 14.13 16.89
N GLU A 200 -11.76 12.81 16.74
CA GLU A 200 -12.45 12.16 15.63
C GLU A 200 -13.37 11.06 16.16
N HIS A 201 -14.42 10.75 15.41
CA HIS A 201 -15.23 9.56 15.69
C HIS A 201 -14.36 8.31 15.68
N PHE A 202 -14.49 7.45 16.69
CA PHE A 202 -13.77 6.18 16.74
C PHE A 202 -14.59 5.12 16.01
N ILE A 203 -14.03 4.56 14.96
CA ILE A 203 -14.66 3.52 14.16
C ILE A 203 -14.27 2.17 14.76
N GLU A 204 -15.25 1.46 15.33
CA GLU A 204 -15.04 0.15 15.95
C GLU A 204 -15.03 -0.96 14.90
N HIS A 205 -14.00 -1.81 14.95
CA HIS A 205 -13.87 -2.98 14.10
C HIS A 205 -14.10 -2.68 12.60
N PRO A 206 -13.44 -1.65 12.01
CA PRO A 206 -13.65 -1.32 10.62
C PRO A 206 -12.98 -2.35 9.72
N ARG A 207 -13.44 -2.41 8.46
CA ARG A 207 -12.68 -3.01 7.38
C ARG A 207 -11.82 -1.97 6.69
N HIS A 208 -10.67 -2.38 6.22
CA HIS A 208 -9.81 -1.60 5.37
C HIS A 208 -10.11 -1.95 3.91
N ILE A 209 -10.86 -1.08 3.25
CA ILE A 209 -11.26 -1.23 1.84
C ILE A 209 -10.60 -0.13 1.03
N GLU A 210 -10.01 -0.50 -0.09
CA GLU A 210 -9.31 0.46 -0.94
C GLU A 210 -9.70 0.32 -2.40
N PHE A 211 -9.70 1.43 -3.14
CA PHE A 211 -10.05 1.45 -4.55
C PHE A 211 -8.86 1.85 -5.42
N GLN A 212 -8.53 0.97 -6.37
CA GLN A 212 -7.50 1.26 -7.36
C GLN A 212 -7.97 2.31 -8.35
N ILE A 213 -7.22 3.38 -8.50
CA ILE A 213 -7.45 4.45 -9.46
C ILE A 213 -6.45 4.35 -10.62
N LEU A 214 -6.93 4.62 -11.82
CA LEU A 214 -6.14 5.03 -12.97
C LEU A 214 -6.65 6.37 -13.47
N ALA A 215 -5.73 7.32 -13.69
CA ALA A 215 -6.04 8.65 -14.19
C ALA A 215 -5.01 9.09 -15.24
N ASP A 216 -5.45 9.57 -16.39
CA ASP A 216 -4.57 10.08 -17.44
C ASP A 216 -4.42 11.61 -17.40
N LYS A 217 -3.48 12.12 -18.19
CA LYS A 217 -3.23 13.57 -18.33
C LYS A 217 -4.32 14.29 -19.13
N HIS A 218 -5.34 13.57 -19.65
CA HIS A 218 -6.42 14.09 -20.48
C HIS A 218 -7.74 14.26 -19.70
N GLY A 219 -7.73 13.99 -18.38
CA GLY A 219 -8.88 14.14 -17.50
C GLY A 219 -9.75 12.90 -17.35
N ASN A 220 -9.36 11.76 -17.95
CA ASN A 220 -10.05 10.50 -17.73
C ASN A 220 -9.60 9.90 -16.40
N VAL A 221 -10.57 9.51 -15.56
CA VAL A 221 -10.33 8.89 -14.25
C VAL A 221 -11.30 7.74 -14.09
N VAL A 222 -10.78 6.56 -13.81
CA VAL A 222 -11.56 5.35 -13.55
C VAL A 222 -11.10 4.66 -12.28
N HIS A 223 -11.99 3.90 -11.63
CA HIS A 223 -11.61 2.95 -10.59
C HIS A 223 -11.67 1.53 -11.14
N LEU A 224 -10.76 0.68 -10.69
CA LEU A 224 -10.64 -0.72 -11.10
C LEU A 224 -11.23 -1.71 -10.07
N GLY A 225 -12.20 -1.26 -9.30
CA GLY A 225 -12.75 -2.02 -8.18
C GLY A 225 -11.92 -1.89 -6.91
N GLU A 226 -12.37 -2.64 -5.91
CA GLU A 226 -11.81 -2.62 -4.58
C GLU A 226 -10.90 -3.80 -4.29
N ARG A 227 -10.05 -3.60 -3.27
CA ARG A 227 -9.35 -4.63 -2.51
C ARG A 227 -9.78 -4.57 -1.05
N ASP A 228 -9.87 -5.71 -0.40
CA ASP A 228 -10.02 -5.84 1.05
C ASP A 228 -8.65 -6.14 1.66
N CYS A 229 -8.18 -5.24 2.50
CA CYS A 229 -6.88 -5.29 3.14
C CYS A 229 -7.00 -5.35 4.67
N SER A 230 -8.10 -5.90 5.17
CA SER A 230 -8.40 -5.95 6.61
C SER A 230 -7.48 -6.91 7.37
N ILE A 231 -6.92 -7.94 6.70
CA ILE A 231 -5.99 -8.87 7.36
C ILE A 231 -4.61 -8.21 7.47
N GLN A 232 -4.35 -7.64 8.63
CA GLN A 232 -3.13 -6.89 8.91
C GLN A 232 -2.66 -7.11 10.35
N ARG A 233 -1.35 -7.00 10.57
CA ARG A 233 -0.71 -7.05 11.88
C ARG A 233 0.13 -5.79 12.06
N ASN A 234 -0.09 -5.07 13.17
CA ASN A 234 0.59 -3.79 13.43
C ASN A 234 0.51 -2.81 12.23
N HIS A 235 -0.67 -2.71 11.59
CA HIS A 235 -0.93 -1.91 10.39
C HIS A 235 -0.12 -2.34 9.14
N GLN A 236 0.47 -3.53 9.13
CA GLN A 236 1.08 -4.14 7.96
C GLN A 236 0.14 -5.21 7.39
N LYS A 237 -0.26 -5.04 6.14
CA LYS A 237 -1.12 -5.97 5.42
C LYS A 237 -0.42 -7.32 5.26
N LEU A 238 -1.14 -8.42 5.47
CA LEU A 238 -0.65 -9.79 5.36
C LEU A 238 -1.33 -10.58 4.25
N ILE A 239 -2.66 -10.44 4.14
CA ILE A 239 -3.49 -11.05 3.10
C ILE A 239 -4.39 -9.98 2.52
N GLU A 240 -4.44 -9.91 1.22
CA GLU A 240 -5.34 -9.03 0.47
C GLU A 240 -6.19 -9.83 -0.50
N GLU A 241 -7.43 -9.39 -0.69
CA GLU A 241 -8.35 -10.03 -1.63
C GLU A 241 -9.12 -9.03 -2.50
N SER A 242 -9.51 -9.44 -3.68
CA SER A 242 -10.37 -8.69 -4.59
C SER A 242 -11.34 -9.64 -5.33
N PRO A 243 -12.64 -9.27 -5.40
CA PRO A 243 -13.33 -8.20 -4.71
C PRO A 243 -13.55 -8.48 -3.22
N SER A 244 -13.90 -7.46 -2.42
CA SER A 244 -14.24 -7.64 -1.01
C SER A 244 -15.58 -8.36 -0.83
N SER A 245 -15.61 -9.31 0.11
CA SER A 245 -16.84 -10.00 0.53
C SER A 245 -17.83 -9.09 1.27
N ALA A 246 -17.36 -7.95 1.78
CA ALA A 246 -18.19 -6.98 2.53
C ALA A 246 -19.02 -6.06 1.62
N LEU A 247 -18.68 -5.93 0.34
CA LEU A 247 -19.33 -4.97 -0.54
C LEU A 247 -20.41 -5.62 -1.41
N ASN A 248 -21.66 -5.16 -1.22
CA ASN A 248 -22.70 -5.40 -2.19
C ASN A 248 -22.56 -4.43 -3.40
N PRO A 249 -23.25 -4.67 -4.54
CA PRO A 249 -23.12 -3.84 -5.73
C PRO A 249 -23.41 -2.35 -5.53
N LYS A 250 -24.36 -2.02 -4.64
CA LYS A 250 -24.74 -0.62 -4.34
C LYS A 250 -23.61 0.09 -3.58
N LEU A 251 -23.05 -0.55 -2.57
CA LEU A 251 -21.97 0.02 -1.76
C LEU A 251 -20.67 0.13 -2.58
N ARG A 252 -20.33 -0.90 -3.36
CA ARG A 252 -19.21 -0.87 -4.30
C ARG A 252 -19.28 0.32 -5.24
N LYS A 253 -20.46 0.56 -5.83
CA LYS A 253 -20.68 1.69 -6.71
C LYS A 253 -20.48 3.02 -5.97
N ALA A 254 -21.09 3.19 -4.79
CA ALA A 254 -21.00 4.42 -4.01
C ALA A 254 -19.55 4.75 -3.60
N MET A 255 -18.79 3.74 -3.14
CA MET A 255 -17.39 3.90 -2.76
C MET A 255 -16.50 4.17 -3.99
N GLY A 256 -16.71 3.44 -5.09
CA GLY A 256 -15.98 3.66 -6.34
C GLY A 256 -16.19 5.07 -6.90
N GLU A 257 -17.43 5.57 -6.91
CA GLU A 257 -17.74 6.95 -7.30
C GLU A 257 -17.07 7.98 -6.37
N ALA A 258 -17.03 7.71 -5.06
CA ALA A 258 -16.32 8.54 -4.09
C ALA A 258 -14.80 8.55 -4.38
N ALA A 259 -14.21 7.41 -4.68
CA ALA A 259 -12.80 7.30 -5.04
C ALA A 259 -12.45 8.08 -6.32
N VAL A 260 -13.31 8.02 -7.34
CA VAL A 260 -13.14 8.82 -8.57
C VAL A 260 -13.26 10.33 -8.29
N ARG A 261 -14.25 10.75 -7.45
CA ARG A 261 -14.34 12.16 -7.04
C ARG A 261 -13.10 12.63 -6.29
N ALA A 262 -12.57 11.81 -5.37
CA ALA A 262 -11.35 12.09 -4.64
C ALA A 262 -10.16 12.33 -5.57
N ALA A 263 -9.92 11.42 -6.51
CA ALA A 263 -8.82 11.51 -7.47
C ALA A 263 -8.96 12.76 -8.37
N LYS A 264 -10.17 13.05 -8.87
CA LYS A 264 -10.43 14.27 -9.67
C LYS A 264 -10.19 15.55 -8.89
N ALA A 265 -10.66 15.64 -7.63
CA ALA A 265 -10.45 16.81 -6.77
C ALA A 265 -8.98 17.04 -6.40
N ALA A 266 -8.22 15.96 -6.30
CA ALA A 266 -6.78 16.03 -6.10
C ALA A 266 -6.00 16.47 -7.36
N GLY A 267 -6.61 16.39 -8.55
CA GLY A 267 -5.94 16.55 -9.84
C GLY A 267 -4.96 15.39 -10.12
N TYR A 268 -5.34 14.19 -9.69
CA TYR A 268 -4.47 13.01 -9.73
C TYR A 268 -4.24 12.52 -11.16
N THR A 269 -3.02 12.04 -11.42
CA THR A 269 -2.64 11.33 -12.64
C THR A 269 -1.82 10.10 -12.31
N ASN A 270 -1.84 9.10 -13.16
CA ASN A 270 -1.20 7.80 -13.04
C ASN A 270 -1.99 6.82 -12.15
N ALA A 271 -1.36 5.71 -11.69
CA ALA A 271 -1.99 4.77 -10.78
C ALA A 271 -1.88 5.25 -9.34
N GLY A 272 -2.96 5.14 -8.58
CA GLY A 272 -3.02 5.46 -7.17
C GLY A 272 -4.15 4.70 -6.48
N THR A 273 -4.23 4.80 -5.18
CA THR A 273 -5.22 4.06 -4.39
C THR A 273 -5.86 4.96 -3.37
N ILE A 274 -7.19 4.94 -3.30
CA ILE A 274 -7.96 5.61 -2.25
C ILE A 274 -8.33 4.58 -1.19
N GLU A 275 -7.88 4.79 0.01
CA GLU A 275 -8.15 3.93 1.16
C GLU A 275 -9.32 4.45 2.00
N PHE A 276 -10.21 3.53 2.40
CA PHE A 276 -11.38 3.80 3.21
C PHE A 276 -11.44 2.88 4.41
N LEU A 277 -11.97 3.38 5.51
CA LEU A 277 -12.49 2.56 6.61
C LEU A 277 -13.98 2.34 6.37
N LEU A 278 -14.40 1.08 6.42
CA LEU A 278 -15.79 0.66 6.25
C LEU A 278 -16.33 0.08 7.52
N GLU A 279 -17.43 0.65 8.04
CA GLU A 279 -18.16 0.14 9.19
C GLU A 279 -19.12 -0.99 8.82
N LYS A 280 -19.51 -1.77 9.81
CA LYS A 280 -20.57 -2.80 9.70
C LYS A 280 -21.92 -2.22 9.27
N SER A 281 -22.16 -0.96 9.56
CA SER A 281 -23.37 -0.19 9.14
C SER A 281 -23.43 0.04 7.62
N GLY A 282 -22.30 -0.05 6.94
CA GLY A 282 -22.11 0.34 5.53
C GLY A 282 -21.68 1.80 5.38
N ALA A 283 -21.50 2.55 6.46
CA ALA A 283 -20.84 3.85 6.42
C ALA A 283 -19.34 3.66 6.09
N PHE A 284 -18.80 4.55 5.27
CA PHE A 284 -17.39 4.48 4.89
C PHE A 284 -16.76 5.87 4.90
N TYR A 285 -15.48 5.93 5.22
CA TYR A 285 -14.77 7.18 5.41
C TYR A 285 -13.39 7.11 4.76
N PHE A 286 -13.01 8.18 4.07
CA PHE A 286 -11.67 8.36 3.52
C PHE A 286 -10.63 8.32 4.64
N MET A 287 -9.60 7.52 4.43
CA MET A 287 -8.45 7.42 5.32
C MET A 287 -7.24 8.16 4.73
N GLU A 288 -6.80 7.74 3.54
CA GLU A 288 -5.69 8.38 2.82
C GLU A 288 -5.70 8.02 1.33
N MET A 289 -4.84 8.69 0.57
CA MET A 289 -4.55 8.33 -0.81
C MET A 289 -3.08 7.99 -0.96
N ASN A 290 -2.79 6.77 -1.40
CA ASN A 290 -1.44 6.38 -1.78
C ASN A 290 -1.16 6.81 -3.22
N THR A 291 -0.13 7.68 -3.37
CA THR A 291 0.21 8.33 -4.64
C THR A 291 1.20 7.52 -5.48
N ARG A 292 1.04 6.20 -5.47
CA ARG A 292 1.92 5.20 -6.09
C ARG A 292 1.17 3.90 -6.37
N ILE A 293 1.85 2.98 -7.03
CA ILE A 293 1.41 1.59 -7.06
C ILE A 293 1.52 0.96 -5.65
N GLN A 294 0.64 0.04 -5.30
CA GLN A 294 0.71 -0.70 -4.03
C GLN A 294 1.23 -2.12 -4.22
N VAL A 295 1.67 -2.75 -3.11
CA VAL A 295 2.17 -4.13 -3.08
C VAL A 295 1.11 -5.07 -3.67
N GLU A 296 -0.13 -4.92 -3.25
CA GLU A 296 -1.31 -5.74 -3.54
C GLU A 296 -1.99 -5.47 -4.89
N HIS A 297 -1.34 -4.70 -5.77
CA HIS A 297 -1.88 -4.45 -7.12
C HIS A 297 -2.17 -5.73 -7.93
N PRO A 298 -1.47 -6.87 -7.73
CA PRO A 298 -1.72 -8.08 -8.50
C PRO A 298 -3.12 -8.66 -8.38
N VAL A 299 -3.80 -8.52 -7.22
CA VAL A 299 -5.19 -9.03 -7.09
C VAL A 299 -6.15 -8.24 -7.98
N THR A 300 -5.94 -6.93 -8.12
CA THR A 300 -6.71 -6.10 -9.07
C THR A 300 -6.42 -6.49 -10.52
N GLU A 301 -5.15 -6.71 -10.87
CA GLU A 301 -4.76 -7.16 -12.21
C GLU A 301 -5.44 -8.47 -12.61
N TRP A 302 -5.52 -9.42 -11.67
CA TRP A 302 -6.15 -10.71 -11.91
C TRP A 302 -7.65 -10.62 -12.17
N VAL A 303 -8.38 -9.82 -11.38
CA VAL A 303 -9.84 -9.74 -11.51
C VAL A 303 -10.28 -8.81 -12.65
N THR A 304 -9.43 -7.86 -13.08
CA THR A 304 -9.77 -6.92 -14.17
C THR A 304 -9.12 -7.24 -15.51
N GLY A 305 -8.03 -8.01 -15.51
CA GLY A 305 -7.21 -8.27 -16.70
C GLY A 305 -6.35 -7.07 -17.14
N ILE A 306 -6.26 -6.01 -16.34
CA ILE A 306 -5.49 -4.79 -16.67
C ILE A 306 -4.12 -4.85 -15.98
N ASP A 307 -3.04 -4.74 -16.75
CA ASP A 307 -1.66 -4.67 -16.25
C ASP A 307 -1.35 -3.23 -15.77
N LEU A 308 -1.36 -3.03 -14.46
CA LEU A 308 -1.21 -1.70 -13.85
C LEU A 308 0.16 -1.07 -14.10
N ILE A 309 1.23 -1.85 -14.11
CA ILE A 309 2.57 -1.33 -14.38
C ILE A 309 2.67 -0.83 -15.83
N LYS A 310 2.11 -1.58 -16.78
CA LYS A 310 2.08 -1.12 -18.19
C LYS A 310 1.23 0.13 -18.36
N GLU A 311 0.08 0.20 -17.68
CA GLU A 311 -0.74 1.42 -17.73
C GLU A 311 -0.03 2.62 -17.10
N GLN A 312 0.71 2.45 -15.99
CA GLN A 312 1.52 3.53 -15.42
C GLN A 312 2.52 4.09 -16.44
N ILE A 313 3.21 3.22 -17.17
CA ILE A 313 4.20 3.61 -18.19
C ILE A 313 3.51 4.33 -19.35
N ARG A 314 2.38 3.80 -19.87
CA ARG A 314 1.61 4.42 -20.97
C ARG A 314 1.09 5.82 -20.61
N ILE A 315 0.52 5.96 -19.41
CA ILE A 315 0.03 7.25 -18.92
C ILE A 315 1.18 8.25 -18.77
N ALA A 316 2.32 7.80 -18.26
CA ALA A 316 3.51 8.65 -18.12
C ALA A 316 4.03 9.13 -19.49
N ASP A 317 3.99 8.27 -20.50
CA ASP A 317 4.34 8.58 -21.90
C ASP A 317 3.29 9.48 -22.61
N GLY A 318 2.18 9.79 -21.93
CA GLY A 318 1.13 10.72 -22.42
C GLY A 318 -0.03 10.06 -23.16
N GLU A 319 -0.13 8.73 -23.16
CA GLU A 319 -1.26 8.02 -23.74
C GLU A 319 -2.55 8.29 -22.93
N LYS A 320 -3.67 8.26 -23.64
CA LYS A 320 -5.01 8.25 -23.02
C LYS A 320 -5.35 6.86 -22.50
N LEU A 321 -6.11 6.81 -21.41
CA LEU A 321 -6.72 5.55 -20.97
C LEU A 321 -7.55 4.94 -22.11
N LYS A 322 -7.35 3.64 -22.34
CA LYS A 322 -8.04 2.86 -23.39
C LYS A 322 -9.33 2.25 -22.90
N VAL A 323 -9.63 2.38 -21.61
CA VAL A 323 -10.82 1.84 -20.94
C VAL A 323 -11.65 2.96 -20.34
N SER A 324 -12.98 2.85 -20.44
CA SER A 324 -13.94 3.65 -19.70
C SER A 324 -14.38 2.92 -18.42
N GLN A 325 -15.14 3.58 -17.55
CA GLN A 325 -15.63 2.93 -16.32
C GLN A 325 -16.57 1.75 -16.64
N GLU A 326 -17.33 1.82 -17.71
CA GLU A 326 -18.27 0.80 -18.15
C GLU A 326 -17.57 -0.46 -18.70
N ASP A 327 -16.32 -0.34 -19.15
CA ASP A 327 -15.53 -1.47 -19.66
C ASP A 327 -14.92 -2.33 -18.52
N ILE A 328 -14.93 -1.80 -17.30
CA ILE A 328 -14.28 -2.46 -16.16
C ILE A 328 -15.24 -3.43 -15.51
N SER A 329 -14.82 -4.70 -15.46
CA SER A 329 -15.56 -5.76 -14.81
C SER A 329 -14.63 -6.57 -13.89
N LEU A 330 -15.16 -6.98 -12.75
CA LEU A 330 -14.45 -7.85 -11.82
C LEU A 330 -14.83 -9.31 -12.10
N ASN A 331 -13.86 -10.10 -12.54
CA ASN A 331 -14.07 -11.48 -12.93
C ASN A 331 -13.39 -12.44 -11.94
N GLY A 332 -14.17 -13.29 -11.29
CA GLY A 332 -13.67 -14.24 -10.30
C GLY A 332 -13.27 -13.58 -8.99
N HIS A 333 -12.32 -14.20 -8.30
CA HIS A 333 -11.80 -13.76 -7.01
C HIS A 333 -10.29 -14.03 -6.93
N ALA A 334 -9.53 -13.06 -6.48
CA ALA A 334 -8.09 -13.17 -6.28
C ALA A 334 -7.73 -12.95 -4.80
N ILE A 335 -6.77 -13.71 -4.32
CA ILE A 335 -6.19 -13.58 -2.98
C ILE A 335 -4.67 -13.48 -3.13
N GLU A 336 -4.06 -12.56 -2.41
CA GLU A 336 -2.61 -12.41 -2.28
C GLU A 336 -2.20 -12.71 -0.83
N CYS A 337 -1.12 -13.48 -0.64
CA CYS A 337 -0.44 -13.66 0.64
C CYS A 337 0.98 -13.11 0.52
N ARG A 338 1.37 -12.23 1.44
CA ARG A 338 2.75 -11.72 1.53
C ARG A 338 3.61 -12.72 2.26
N ILE A 339 4.63 -13.24 1.59
CA ILE A 339 5.61 -14.15 2.18
C ILE A 339 6.80 -13.33 2.65
N ASN A 340 6.99 -13.30 3.98
CA ASN A 340 8.02 -12.50 4.65
C ASN A 340 9.07 -13.40 5.33
N ALA A 341 10.32 -12.95 5.34
CA ALA A 341 11.42 -13.53 6.13
C ALA A 341 11.26 -13.14 7.60
N GLU A 342 10.30 -13.73 8.28
CA GLU A 342 9.92 -13.44 9.66
C GLU A 342 9.62 -14.74 10.42
N ASP A 343 9.87 -14.74 11.73
CA ASP A 343 9.57 -15.86 12.62
C ASP A 343 8.32 -15.56 13.46
N PRO A 344 7.14 -16.08 13.09
CA PRO A 344 5.89 -15.86 13.84
C PRO A 344 5.99 -16.34 15.30
N ALA A 345 6.71 -17.45 15.56
CA ALA A 345 6.90 -17.98 16.91
C ALA A 345 7.72 -17.04 17.81
N LYS A 346 8.46 -16.09 17.23
CA LYS A 346 9.24 -15.06 17.92
C LYS A 346 8.72 -13.65 17.65
N ASN A 347 7.39 -13.49 17.69
CA ASN A 347 6.72 -12.21 17.49
C ASN A 347 7.12 -11.53 16.17
N PHE A 348 7.17 -12.32 15.08
CA PHE A 348 7.50 -11.84 13.72
C PHE A 348 8.87 -11.15 13.62
N ARG A 349 9.82 -11.62 14.43
CA ARG A 349 11.19 -11.11 14.33
C ARG A 349 11.74 -11.39 12.93
N PRO A 350 12.36 -10.39 12.26
CA PRO A 350 13.01 -10.60 10.97
C PRO A 350 14.03 -11.75 11.00
N SER A 351 14.03 -12.56 9.95
CA SER A 351 14.91 -13.72 9.77
C SER A 351 15.80 -13.56 8.52
N PRO A 352 16.75 -12.61 8.52
CA PRO A 352 17.72 -12.48 7.43
C PRO A 352 18.63 -13.72 7.38
N GLY A 353 19.15 -14.03 6.20
CA GLY A 353 20.05 -15.18 6.02
C GLY A 353 20.07 -15.66 4.58
N THR A 354 20.81 -16.74 4.32
CA THR A 354 20.91 -17.32 2.99
C THR A 354 19.86 -18.40 2.79
N ILE A 355 19.07 -18.25 1.74
CA ILE A 355 18.11 -19.25 1.29
C ILE A 355 18.89 -20.39 0.65
N THR A 356 18.82 -21.57 1.26
CA THR A 356 19.56 -22.75 0.77
C THR A 356 18.82 -23.46 -0.34
N ASP A 357 17.48 -23.54 -0.24
CA ASP A 357 16.64 -24.10 -1.27
C ASP A 357 15.31 -23.34 -1.36
N VAL A 358 14.76 -23.26 -2.59
CA VAL A 358 13.47 -22.62 -2.85
C VAL A 358 12.70 -23.41 -3.89
N TYR A 359 11.46 -23.77 -3.55
CA TYR A 359 10.46 -24.25 -4.50
C TYR A 359 9.20 -23.39 -4.38
N LEU A 360 8.73 -22.90 -5.50
CA LEU A 360 7.56 -22.03 -5.59
C LEU A 360 6.47 -22.71 -6.43
N PRO A 361 5.21 -22.73 -5.95
CA PRO A 361 4.11 -23.38 -6.63
C PRO A 361 3.79 -22.72 -7.96
N GLY A 362 3.17 -23.48 -8.85
CA GLY A 362 2.71 -23.03 -10.16
C GLY A 362 1.35 -23.61 -10.51
N GLY A 363 0.93 -23.38 -11.75
CA GLY A 363 -0.31 -23.92 -12.28
C GLY A 363 -1.34 -22.86 -12.65
N LYS A 364 -2.52 -23.30 -13.10
CA LYS A 364 -3.55 -22.39 -13.59
C LYS A 364 -4.10 -21.49 -12.49
N GLY A 365 -3.92 -20.19 -12.65
CA GLY A 365 -4.40 -19.18 -11.69
C GLY A 365 -3.53 -19.08 -10.44
N VAL A 366 -2.24 -19.42 -10.52
CA VAL A 366 -1.21 -19.16 -9.53
C VAL A 366 -0.17 -18.22 -10.14
N ARG A 367 0.15 -17.14 -9.45
CA ARG A 367 1.19 -16.16 -9.80
C ARG A 367 2.08 -15.93 -8.60
N ILE A 368 3.37 -15.78 -8.86
CA ILE A 368 4.34 -15.41 -7.83
C ILE A 368 5.15 -14.23 -8.32
N ASP A 369 5.10 -13.14 -7.57
CA ASP A 369 5.96 -12.00 -7.75
C ASP A 369 7.06 -12.07 -6.69
N THR A 370 8.31 -12.27 -7.12
CA THR A 370 9.43 -12.49 -6.22
C THR A 370 10.76 -12.12 -6.86
N ALA A 371 11.76 -11.93 -6.02
CA ALA A 371 13.16 -11.73 -6.40
C ALA A 371 14.09 -12.76 -5.75
N ILE A 372 13.57 -13.78 -5.03
CA ILE A 372 14.39 -14.80 -4.39
C ILE A 372 14.75 -15.95 -5.33
N TYR A 373 15.85 -16.62 -5.01
CA TYR A 373 16.34 -17.83 -5.67
C TYR A 373 17.23 -18.62 -4.70
N SER A 374 17.49 -19.90 -4.97
CA SER A 374 18.39 -20.70 -4.14
C SER A 374 19.81 -20.11 -4.16
N GLY A 375 20.37 -19.85 -2.96
CA GLY A 375 21.63 -19.14 -2.77
C GLY A 375 21.50 -17.63 -2.53
N TYR A 376 20.29 -17.05 -2.66
CA TYR A 376 20.07 -15.64 -2.37
C TYR A 376 20.22 -15.36 -0.86
N THR A 377 20.97 -14.31 -0.52
CA THR A 377 21.08 -13.84 0.85
C THR A 377 20.12 -12.67 1.10
N VAL A 378 19.15 -12.88 1.98
CA VAL A 378 18.19 -11.86 2.41
C VAL A 378 18.92 -10.86 3.30
N PRO A 379 19.07 -9.59 2.86
CA PRO A 379 19.80 -8.59 3.63
C PRO A 379 18.99 -8.11 4.82
N SER A 380 19.67 -7.74 5.91
CA SER A 380 19.04 -7.18 7.12
C SER A 380 18.75 -5.68 7.07
N TYR A 381 19.00 -5.02 5.93
CA TYR A 381 18.92 -3.57 5.77
C TYR A 381 17.56 -3.09 5.27
N TYR A 382 16.72 -3.99 4.75
CA TYR A 382 15.49 -3.66 4.04
C TYR A 382 14.32 -4.45 4.59
N ASP A 383 13.15 -4.23 4.01
CA ASP A 383 11.92 -4.96 4.33
C ASP A 383 12.10 -6.48 4.20
N SER A 384 11.36 -7.23 5.01
CA SER A 384 11.42 -8.70 5.10
C SER A 384 10.70 -9.43 3.97
N MET A 385 9.97 -8.73 3.09
CA MET A 385 9.14 -9.35 2.05
C MET A 385 9.99 -10.06 1.00
N LEU A 386 9.73 -11.37 0.83
CA LEU A 386 10.41 -12.27 -0.10
C LEU A 386 9.63 -12.46 -1.39
N ALA A 387 8.32 -12.61 -1.26
CA ALA A 387 7.44 -12.93 -2.37
C ALA A 387 6.00 -12.52 -2.07
N LYS A 388 5.24 -12.35 -3.14
CA LYS A 388 3.78 -12.33 -3.12
C LYS A 388 3.30 -13.60 -3.82
N LEU A 389 2.51 -14.40 -3.13
CA LEU A 389 1.81 -15.53 -3.71
C LEU A 389 0.38 -15.10 -3.99
N ILE A 390 -0.01 -15.10 -5.24
CA ILE A 390 -1.32 -14.66 -5.70
C ILE A 390 -2.04 -15.79 -6.38
N VAL A 391 -3.31 -16.00 -6.01
CA VAL A 391 -4.17 -16.97 -6.70
C VAL A 391 -5.41 -16.31 -7.26
N HIS A 392 -5.95 -16.88 -8.32
CA HIS A 392 -7.23 -16.49 -8.93
C HIS A 392 -8.10 -17.70 -9.19
N ALA A 393 -9.39 -17.58 -8.87
CA ALA A 393 -10.40 -18.60 -9.10
C ALA A 393 -11.75 -17.98 -9.48
N LYS A 394 -12.77 -18.82 -9.73
CA LYS A 394 -14.10 -18.33 -10.10
C LYS A 394 -14.88 -17.76 -8.92
N SER A 395 -14.63 -18.28 -7.72
CA SER A 395 -15.27 -17.81 -6.49
C SER A 395 -14.24 -17.65 -5.37
N ARG A 396 -14.64 -17.01 -4.27
CA ARG A 396 -13.81 -16.84 -3.07
C ARG A 396 -13.45 -18.18 -2.45
N GLU A 397 -14.40 -19.08 -2.34
CA GLU A 397 -14.20 -20.43 -1.78
C GLU A 397 -13.15 -21.21 -2.59
N GLU A 398 -13.25 -21.18 -3.91
CA GLU A 398 -12.26 -21.81 -4.79
C GLU A 398 -10.88 -21.13 -4.66
N ALA A 399 -10.82 -19.80 -4.49
CA ALA A 399 -9.58 -19.06 -4.29
C ALA A 399 -8.91 -19.42 -2.97
N ILE A 400 -9.67 -19.53 -1.87
CA ILE A 400 -9.18 -20.00 -0.56
C ILE A 400 -8.57 -21.40 -0.67
N LEU A 401 -9.29 -22.34 -1.27
CA LEU A 401 -8.79 -23.71 -1.45
C LEU A 401 -7.51 -23.75 -2.29
N LYS A 402 -7.47 -22.95 -3.36
CA LYS A 402 -6.28 -22.83 -4.21
C LYS A 402 -5.10 -22.22 -3.46
N MET A 403 -5.32 -21.18 -2.65
CA MET A 403 -4.26 -20.55 -1.85
C MET A 403 -3.70 -21.52 -0.81
N ARG A 404 -4.57 -22.28 -0.13
CA ARG A 404 -4.13 -23.34 0.81
C ARG A 404 -3.25 -24.37 0.11
N SER A 405 -3.66 -24.84 -1.07
CA SER A 405 -2.86 -25.78 -1.87
C SER A 405 -1.51 -25.16 -2.26
N ALA A 406 -1.52 -23.93 -2.75
CA ALA A 406 -0.31 -23.26 -3.18
C ALA A 406 0.65 -22.98 -2.01
N LEU A 407 0.17 -22.51 -0.85
CA LEU A 407 1.01 -22.32 0.35
C LEU A 407 1.62 -23.65 0.83
N GLY A 408 0.85 -24.74 0.77
CA GLY A 408 1.35 -26.08 1.15
C GLY A 408 2.47 -26.61 0.25
N GLU A 409 2.67 -26.02 -0.92
CA GLU A 409 3.76 -26.36 -1.84
C GLU A 409 4.98 -25.44 -1.71
N VAL A 410 4.88 -24.30 -1.01
CA VAL A 410 6.01 -23.36 -0.85
C VAL A 410 7.09 -23.98 0.01
N ILE A 411 8.31 -24.08 -0.52
CA ILE A 411 9.49 -24.46 0.24
C ILE A 411 10.49 -23.30 0.18
N ILE A 412 10.88 -22.78 1.34
CA ILE A 412 11.94 -21.78 1.49
C ILE A 412 12.77 -22.23 2.68
N GLU A 413 13.96 -22.77 2.43
CA GLU A 413 14.85 -23.28 3.46
C GLU A 413 16.01 -22.33 3.74
N GLY A 414 16.60 -22.43 4.94
CA GLY A 414 17.73 -21.61 5.39
C GLY A 414 17.33 -20.39 6.21
N ILE A 415 16.07 -19.98 6.16
CA ILE A 415 15.51 -18.87 6.94
C ILE A 415 14.11 -19.22 7.46
N GLN A 416 13.58 -18.46 8.43
CA GLN A 416 12.20 -18.58 8.86
C GLN A 416 11.31 -17.68 7.99
N THR A 417 10.08 -18.15 7.73
CA THR A 417 9.08 -17.40 6.99
C THR A 417 7.71 -17.46 7.69
N ASN A 418 6.79 -16.59 7.27
CA ASN A 418 5.41 -16.57 7.77
C ASN A 418 4.44 -17.47 6.97
N VAL A 419 4.93 -18.41 6.16
CA VAL A 419 4.10 -19.28 5.28
C VAL A 419 3.08 -20.07 6.08
N ASP A 420 3.49 -20.76 7.16
CA ASP A 420 2.59 -21.54 8.00
C ASP A 420 1.53 -20.66 8.68
N TYR A 421 1.91 -19.47 9.12
CA TYR A 421 0.99 -18.51 9.71
C TYR A 421 -0.08 -18.04 8.71
N GLN A 422 0.30 -17.80 7.45
CA GLN A 422 -0.65 -17.50 6.38
C GLN A 422 -1.61 -18.67 6.13
N TYR A 423 -1.09 -19.90 6.19
CA TYR A 423 -1.90 -21.11 6.06
C TYR A 423 -2.94 -21.24 7.17
N ASP A 424 -2.57 -20.93 8.41
CA ASP A 424 -3.47 -20.95 9.57
C ASP A 424 -4.58 -19.89 9.45
N ILE A 425 -4.26 -18.66 9.03
CA ILE A 425 -5.24 -17.61 8.76
C ILE A 425 -6.31 -18.10 7.77
N LEU A 426 -5.89 -18.72 6.68
CA LEU A 426 -6.79 -19.20 5.65
C LEU A 426 -7.72 -20.34 6.12
N HIS A 427 -7.38 -21.02 7.22
CA HIS A 427 -8.22 -22.05 7.84
C HIS A 427 -9.12 -21.50 8.95
N HIS A 428 -8.91 -20.27 9.39
CA HIS A 428 -9.72 -19.69 10.46
C HIS A 428 -11.18 -19.51 9.99
N PRO A 429 -12.19 -19.94 10.80
CA PRO A 429 -13.60 -19.89 10.42
C PRO A 429 -14.08 -18.49 10.02
N ASP A 430 -13.63 -17.45 10.72
CA ASP A 430 -14.01 -16.06 10.42
C ASP A 430 -13.41 -15.58 9.10
N PHE A 431 -12.18 -15.99 8.76
CA PHE A 431 -11.62 -15.70 7.42
C PHE A 431 -12.44 -16.41 6.34
N VAL A 432 -12.73 -17.70 6.51
CA VAL A 432 -13.51 -18.49 5.54
C VAL A 432 -14.91 -17.90 5.33
N SER A 433 -15.58 -17.50 6.40
CA SER A 433 -16.91 -16.87 6.32
C SER A 433 -16.88 -15.42 5.82
N GLY A 434 -15.71 -14.79 5.75
CA GLY A 434 -15.56 -13.37 5.40
C GLY A 434 -15.93 -12.41 6.53
N ASN A 435 -15.98 -12.88 7.78
CA ASN A 435 -16.21 -12.04 8.97
C ASN A 435 -14.89 -11.52 9.53
N THR A 436 -14.23 -10.66 8.79
CA THR A 436 -12.92 -10.10 9.15
C THR A 436 -12.98 -8.58 9.29
N ASP A 437 -12.09 -8.03 10.10
CA ASP A 437 -11.85 -6.60 10.28
C ASP A 437 -10.35 -6.36 10.56
N ILE A 438 -9.94 -5.10 10.82
CA ILE A 438 -8.52 -4.78 11.05
C ILE A 438 -7.96 -5.37 12.35
N GLU A 439 -8.80 -5.82 13.27
CA GLU A 439 -8.42 -6.42 14.55
C GLU A 439 -8.43 -7.96 14.51
N PHE A 440 -8.73 -8.55 13.34
CA PHE A 440 -8.84 -10.00 13.14
C PHE A 440 -7.61 -10.76 13.65
N ILE A 441 -6.39 -10.31 13.31
CA ILE A 441 -5.15 -10.98 13.74
C ILE A 441 -4.99 -10.94 15.25
N GLU A 442 -5.22 -9.79 15.87
CA GLU A 442 -5.12 -9.65 17.32
C GLU A 442 -6.16 -10.56 18.03
N THR A 443 -7.36 -10.64 17.50
CA THR A 443 -8.41 -11.53 18.02
C THR A 443 -8.01 -13.01 17.88
N MET A 444 -7.45 -13.40 16.74
CA MET A 444 -6.99 -14.76 16.48
C MET A 444 -5.84 -15.16 17.41
N GLU A 445 -4.87 -14.25 17.65
CA GLU A 445 -3.71 -14.53 18.54
C GLU A 445 -4.11 -14.64 20.02
N ASN A 446 -5.26 -14.08 20.43
CA ASN A 446 -5.77 -14.12 21.82
C ASN A 446 -6.73 -15.30 22.10
N GLN A 447 -7.07 -16.12 21.12
CA GLN A 447 -7.89 -17.34 21.25
C GLN A 447 -7.01 -18.57 21.51
#